data_0219cb7786fdb6a6722fc23d2f9d189d
#
_entry.id   0219cb7786fdb6a6722fc23d2f9d189d
#
_cell.length_a   1.000
_cell.length_b   1.000
_cell.length_c   1.000
_cell.angle_alpha   90.00
_cell.angle_beta   90.00
_cell.angle_gamma   90.00
#
_symmetry.space_group_name_H-M   'P 1'
#
loop_
_entity.id
_entity.type
_entity.pdbx_description
1 polymer ?
#
loop_
_entity_poly.entity_id
_entity_poly.type
_entity_poly.pdbx_seq_one_letter_code
_entity_poly.pdbx_strand_id
1 'polypeptide(L)'
;MAIADRIVVMNGGKIADIGPPREVYLRPKSLFSAGFMGEVNKISVAGGKSALGPLAVPDGMLCIRPEAISESGGLRLGPCRVDETTFFGIYLRAHVSPLAAPDLRLVVHLAQGAAPELGSVLDLGAQDFVVLEA
;
A
#
# COMPACT_ATOMS: atom_id res chain seq x y z
N MET A 1 0.81 -0.61 20.00
CA MET A 1 2.12 -0.14 19.77
C MET A 1 2.53 1.11 20.56
N ALA A 2 2.08 1.25 21.72
CA ALA A 2 2.20 2.53 22.43
C ALA A 2 3.38 2.61 23.37
N ILE A 3 4.18 1.55 23.48
CA ILE A 3 5.18 1.45 24.54
C ILE A 3 6.52 2.09 24.15
N ALA A 4 6.86 2.03 22.86
CA ALA A 4 8.15 2.54 22.41
C ALA A 4 8.04 3.99 21.95
N ASP A 5 8.93 4.84 22.46
CA ASP A 5 9.02 6.22 21.99
C ASP A 5 9.68 6.31 20.62
N ARG A 6 10.61 5.40 20.35
CA ARG A 6 11.34 5.35 19.09
C ARG A 6 11.67 3.91 18.74
N ILE A 7 11.74 3.64 17.46
CA ILE A 7 12.23 2.36 16.95
C ILE A 7 13.41 2.61 16.02
N VAL A 8 14.24 1.60 15.91
CA VAL A 8 15.41 1.59 15.02
C VAL A 8 15.28 0.38 14.11
N VAL A 9 15.28 0.61 12.80
CA VAL A 9 15.27 -0.46 11.80
C VAL A 9 16.69 -0.66 11.31
N MET A 10 17.21 -1.88 11.46
CA MET A 10 18.58 -2.20 11.06
C MET A 10 18.59 -3.06 9.80
N ASN A 11 19.53 -2.78 8.93
CA ASN A 11 19.76 -3.56 7.71
C ASN A 11 21.26 -3.71 7.48
N GLY A 12 21.75 -4.95 7.53
CA GLY A 12 23.16 -5.23 7.27
C GLY A 12 24.11 -4.52 8.23
N GLY A 13 23.72 -4.38 9.49
CA GLY A 13 24.53 -3.71 10.51
C GLY A 13 24.44 -2.19 10.49
N LYS A 14 23.64 -1.62 9.60
CA LYS A 14 23.45 -0.17 9.51
C LYS A 14 22.01 0.20 9.85
N ILE A 15 21.83 1.42 10.34
CA ILE A 15 20.49 1.95 10.61
C ILE A 15 19.84 2.33 9.29
N ALA A 16 18.74 1.64 8.95
CA ALA A 16 17.95 1.93 7.76
C ALA A 16 16.90 3.02 8.03
N ASP A 17 16.38 3.06 9.25
CA ASP A 17 15.38 4.04 9.65
C ASP A 17 15.37 4.17 11.17
N ILE A 18 14.93 5.31 11.68
CA ILE A 18 14.80 5.56 13.10
C ILE A 18 13.76 6.65 13.32
N GLY A 19 12.94 6.50 14.34
CA GLY A 19 11.95 7.50 14.70
C GLY A 19 10.82 6.94 15.52
N PRO A 20 9.78 7.76 15.77
CA PRO A 20 8.56 7.27 16.41
C PRO A 20 7.93 6.16 15.55
N PRO A 21 7.37 5.11 16.17
CA PRO A 21 6.85 3.97 15.40
C PRO A 21 5.86 4.35 14.31
N ARG A 22 4.94 5.24 14.61
CA ARG A 22 3.94 5.68 13.63
C ARG A 22 4.58 6.38 12.44
N GLU A 23 5.59 7.22 12.67
CA GLU A 23 6.26 7.93 11.61
C GLU A 23 7.06 6.99 10.71
N VAL A 24 7.77 6.03 11.31
CA VAL A 24 8.52 5.04 10.53
C VAL A 24 7.56 4.18 9.69
N TYR A 25 6.37 3.90 10.21
CA TYR A 25 5.35 3.16 9.47
C TYR A 25 4.77 3.97 8.30
N LEU A 26 4.36 5.22 8.57
CA LEU A 26 3.67 6.06 7.57
C LEU A 26 4.62 6.76 6.61
N ARG A 27 5.84 7.05 7.06
CA ARG A 27 6.85 7.79 6.27
C ARG A 27 8.19 7.08 6.34
N PRO A 28 8.27 5.83 5.86
CA PRO A 28 9.53 5.09 5.84
C PRO A 28 10.54 5.78 4.92
N LYS A 29 11.81 5.66 5.25
CA LYS A 29 12.89 6.31 4.48
C LYS A 29 13.45 5.43 3.38
N SER A 30 13.12 4.13 3.38
CA SER A 30 13.62 3.18 2.38
C SER A 30 12.61 2.08 2.15
N LEU A 31 12.77 1.35 1.04
CA LEU A 31 11.95 0.18 0.75
C LEU A 31 12.12 -0.91 1.83
N PHE A 32 13.35 -1.05 2.33
CA PHE A 32 13.62 -2.00 3.40
C PHE A 32 12.80 -1.67 4.64
N SER A 33 12.85 -0.41 5.07
CA SER A 33 12.09 0.06 6.24
C SER A 33 10.58 -0.11 6.04
N ALA A 34 10.08 0.25 4.85
CA ALA A 34 8.66 0.11 4.53
C ALA A 34 8.17 -1.33 4.70
N GLY A 35 8.90 -2.28 4.12
CA GLY A 35 8.54 -3.70 4.19
C GLY A 35 8.75 -4.31 5.57
N PHE A 36 9.78 -3.83 6.30
CA PHE A 36 10.05 -4.29 7.65
C PHE A 36 8.91 -3.96 8.61
N MET A 37 8.32 -2.78 8.47
CA MET A 37 7.27 -2.31 9.37
C MET A 37 5.92 -2.95 9.12
N GLY A 38 5.72 -3.60 7.97
CA GLY A 38 4.47 -4.26 7.67
C GLY A 38 4.21 -4.38 6.18
N GLU A 39 3.06 -4.93 5.86
CA GLU A 39 2.64 -5.13 4.48
C GLU A 39 2.52 -3.82 3.73
N VAL A 40 3.00 -3.76 2.51
CA VAL A 40 2.96 -2.56 1.69
C VAL A 40 2.80 -2.95 0.22
N ASN A 41 1.96 -2.22 -0.50
CA ASN A 41 1.82 -2.36 -1.95
C ASN A 41 2.89 -1.49 -2.62
N LYS A 42 3.54 -2.02 -3.65
CA LYS A 42 4.61 -1.32 -4.37
C LYS A 42 4.25 -1.24 -5.85
N ILE A 43 4.30 -0.04 -6.39
CA ILE A 43 4.03 0.21 -7.80
C ILE A 43 5.17 1.08 -8.35
N SER A 44 5.86 0.57 -9.35
CA SER A 44 6.96 1.32 -9.98
C SER A 44 6.42 2.44 -10.85
N VAL A 45 7.00 3.64 -10.71
CA VAL A 45 6.63 4.82 -11.51
C VAL A 45 7.88 5.37 -12.18
N ALA A 46 7.84 5.51 -13.49
CA ALA A 46 8.95 6.07 -14.27
C ALA A 46 8.39 6.94 -15.40
N GLY A 47 8.90 8.17 -15.50
CA GLY A 47 8.41 9.13 -16.47
C GLY A 47 6.96 9.51 -16.26
N GLY A 48 6.48 9.48 -15.03
CA GLY A 48 5.09 9.77 -14.69
C GLY A 48 4.12 8.64 -15.03
N LYS A 49 4.64 7.47 -15.41
CA LYS A 49 3.81 6.33 -15.84
C LYS A 49 4.07 5.10 -14.98
N SER A 50 3.04 4.29 -14.79
CA SER A 50 3.10 3.03 -14.07
C SER A 50 2.37 1.96 -14.86
N ALA A 51 2.33 0.74 -14.30
CA ALA A 51 1.50 -0.33 -14.86
C ALA A 51 0.02 0.04 -14.90
N LEU A 52 -0.42 0.97 -14.04
CA LEU A 52 -1.79 1.47 -14.01
C LEU A 52 -2.04 2.63 -14.98
N GLY A 53 -1.02 3.05 -15.72
CA GLY A 53 -1.07 4.22 -16.57
C GLY A 53 -0.42 5.43 -15.91
N PRO A 54 -0.70 6.65 -16.39
CA PRO A 54 -0.13 7.86 -15.80
C PRO A 54 -0.58 8.05 -14.36
N LEU A 55 0.36 8.40 -13.48
CA LEU A 55 0.07 8.75 -12.09
C LEU A 55 0.76 10.08 -11.76
N ALA A 56 0.04 10.96 -11.07
CA ALA A 56 0.53 12.28 -10.69
C ALA A 56 1.40 12.20 -9.42
N VAL A 57 2.46 11.42 -9.47
CA VAL A 57 3.42 11.24 -8.37
C VAL A 57 4.83 11.26 -8.95
N PRO A 58 5.85 11.55 -8.11
CA PRO A 58 7.25 11.49 -8.56
C PRO A 58 7.65 10.10 -9.03
N ASP A 59 8.70 10.03 -9.84
CA ASP A 59 9.28 8.75 -10.23
C ASP A 59 9.90 8.06 -9.01
N GLY A 60 9.82 6.74 -8.98
CA GLY A 60 10.31 5.92 -7.89
C GLY A 60 9.39 4.74 -7.63
N MET A 61 9.46 4.22 -6.42
CA MET A 61 8.56 3.15 -6.00
C MET A 61 7.45 3.75 -5.15
N LEU A 62 6.24 3.75 -5.70
CA LEU A 62 5.04 4.18 -4.98
C LEU A 62 4.68 3.11 -3.98
N CYS A 63 4.63 3.46 -2.70
CA CYS A 63 4.35 2.55 -1.60
C CYS A 63 3.04 2.94 -0.93
N ILE A 64 2.10 2.01 -0.85
CA ILE A 64 0.77 2.25 -0.31
C ILE A 64 0.43 1.16 0.69
N ARG A 65 0.10 1.55 1.92
CA ARG A 65 -0.36 0.59 2.92
C ARG A 65 -1.75 0.07 2.54
N PRO A 66 -2.05 -1.21 2.87
CA PRO A 66 -3.35 -1.78 2.51
C PRO A 66 -4.55 -0.99 3.05
N GLU A 67 -4.45 -0.43 4.26
CA GLU A 67 -5.52 0.33 4.87
C GLU A 67 -5.70 1.73 4.26
N ALA A 68 -4.74 2.19 3.47
CA ALA A 68 -4.81 3.50 2.81
C ALA A 68 -5.53 3.44 1.47
N ILE A 69 -5.96 2.27 1.03
CA ILE A 69 -6.68 2.10 -0.24
C ILE A 69 -8.17 1.98 0.05
N SER A 70 -8.98 2.78 -0.64
CA SER A 70 -10.43 2.77 -0.52
C SER A 70 -11.07 3.32 -1.79
N GLU A 71 -12.39 3.26 -1.86
CA GLU A 71 -13.11 3.82 -3.00
C GLU A 71 -13.02 5.35 -3.05
N SER A 72 -12.76 5.99 -1.90
CA SER A 72 -12.67 7.45 -1.80
C SER A 72 -11.24 7.99 -1.85
N GLY A 73 -10.24 7.16 -2.01
CA GLY A 73 -8.85 7.60 -2.05
C GLY A 73 -8.57 8.56 -3.20
N GLY A 74 -7.84 9.66 -2.91
CA GLY A 74 -7.62 10.74 -3.87
C GLY A 74 -6.69 10.38 -5.03
N LEU A 75 -5.65 9.58 -4.78
CA LEU A 75 -4.80 9.10 -5.86
C LEU A 75 -5.49 7.89 -6.51
N ARG A 76 -6.08 8.10 -7.69
CA ARG A 76 -6.89 7.06 -8.32
C ARG A 76 -6.03 5.93 -8.87
N LEU A 77 -6.32 4.72 -8.42
CA LEU A 77 -5.67 3.50 -8.91
C LEU A 77 -6.50 2.82 -10.00
N GLY A 78 -7.76 3.19 -10.10
CA GLY A 78 -8.68 2.68 -11.11
C GLY A 78 -9.48 1.46 -10.65
N PRO A 79 -10.24 0.88 -11.58
CA PRO A 79 -11.07 -0.29 -11.27
C PRO A 79 -10.20 -1.52 -11.03
N CYS A 80 -10.52 -2.25 -9.97
CA CYS A 80 -9.81 -3.46 -9.56
C CYS A 80 -10.80 -4.59 -9.32
N ARG A 81 -10.44 -5.79 -9.75
CA ARG A 81 -11.25 -6.99 -9.54
C ARG A 81 -10.89 -7.62 -8.20
N VAL A 82 -11.88 -7.99 -7.43
CA VAL A 82 -11.68 -8.69 -6.15
C VAL A 82 -11.43 -10.17 -6.44
N ASP A 83 -10.21 -10.63 -6.14
CA ASP A 83 -9.78 -12.01 -6.40
C ASP A 83 -9.96 -12.93 -5.20
N GLU A 84 -9.72 -12.41 -4.01
CA GLU A 84 -9.73 -13.17 -2.76
C GLU A 84 -10.05 -12.27 -1.59
N THR A 85 -10.74 -12.80 -0.58
CA THR A 85 -10.96 -12.08 0.67
C THR A 85 -10.70 -13.02 1.85
N THR A 86 -10.16 -12.45 2.95
CA THR A 86 -9.94 -13.17 4.20
C THR A 86 -10.43 -12.30 5.35
N PHE A 87 -11.25 -12.87 6.21
CA PHE A 87 -11.82 -12.15 7.33
C PHE A 87 -10.85 -12.13 8.52
N PHE A 88 -10.54 -10.93 9.01
CA PHE A 88 -9.64 -10.72 10.15
C PHE A 88 -10.34 -10.11 11.36
N GLY A 89 -11.65 -10.19 11.43
CA GLY A 89 -12.43 -9.67 12.55
C GLY A 89 -12.76 -8.20 12.39
N ILE A 90 -11.79 -7.32 12.49
CA ILE A 90 -12.01 -5.87 12.38
C ILE A 90 -11.95 -5.36 10.95
N TYR A 91 -11.40 -6.14 10.03
CA TYR A 91 -11.35 -5.78 8.61
C TYR A 91 -11.32 -7.03 7.74
N LEU A 92 -11.63 -6.83 6.47
CA LEU A 92 -11.50 -7.85 5.43
C LEU A 92 -10.21 -7.57 4.66
N ARG A 93 -9.32 -8.55 4.57
CA ARG A 93 -8.12 -8.43 3.76
C ARG A 93 -8.44 -8.95 2.35
N ALA A 94 -8.39 -8.08 1.37
CA ALA A 94 -8.71 -8.45 -0.01
C ALA A 94 -7.47 -8.42 -0.89
N HIS A 95 -7.34 -9.42 -1.76
CA HIS A 95 -6.42 -9.36 -2.89
C HIS A 95 -7.20 -8.89 -4.10
N VAL A 96 -6.72 -7.83 -4.74
CA VAL A 96 -7.38 -7.27 -5.92
C VAL A 96 -6.39 -7.16 -7.07
N SER A 97 -6.90 -7.23 -8.29
CA SER A 97 -6.12 -7.07 -9.51
C SER A 97 -6.67 -5.89 -10.29
N PRO A 98 -5.85 -4.85 -10.55
CA PRO A 98 -6.29 -3.75 -11.39
C PRO A 98 -6.64 -4.24 -12.80
N LEU A 99 -7.73 -3.74 -13.37
CA LEU A 99 -8.10 -4.13 -14.74
C LEU A 99 -7.08 -3.66 -15.76
N ALA A 100 -6.42 -2.52 -15.48
CA ALA A 100 -5.37 -1.98 -16.36
C ALA A 100 -4.07 -2.77 -16.27
N ALA A 101 -3.85 -3.54 -15.21
CA ALA A 101 -2.65 -4.33 -14.98
C ALA A 101 -3.00 -5.62 -14.25
N PRO A 102 -3.59 -6.61 -14.95
CA PRO A 102 -4.11 -7.82 -14.30
C PRO A 102 -3.05 -8.67 -13.58
N ASP A 103 -1.78 -8.52 -13.94
CA ASP A 103 -0.69 -9.24 -13.28
C ASP A 103 -0.22 -8.57 -12.00
N LEU A 104 -0.61 -7.33 -11.77
CA LEU A 104 -0.31 -6.63 -10.54
C LEU A 104 -1.32 -7.07 -9.48
N ARG A 105 -0.83 -7.35 -8.29
CA ARG A 105 -1.66 -7.79 -7.18
C ARG A 105 -1.53 -6.82 -6.03
N LEU A 106 -2.65 -6.26 -5.61
CA LEU A 106 -2.69 -5.32 -4.49
C LEU A 106 -3.42 -5.95 -3.31
N VAL A 107 -3.02 -5.56 -2.10
CA VAL A 107 -3.67 -5.95 -0.87
C VAL A 107 -4.38 -4.75 -0.29
N VAL A 108 -5.65 -4.92 0.03
CA VAL A 108 -6.51 -3.84 0.52
C VAL A 108 -7.21 -4.30 1.79
N HIS A 109 -7.30 -3.43 2.78
CA HIS A 109 -8.10 -3.68 3.98
C HIS A 109 -9.44 -2.98 3.80
N LEU A 110 -10.50 -3.77 3.68
CA LEU A 110 -11.87 -3.27 3.53
C LEU A 110 -12.59 -3.29 4.86
N ALA A 111 -13.59 -2.41 4.99
CA ALA A 111 -14.42 -2.40 6.17
C ALA A 111 -15.13 -3.74 6.36
N GLN A 112 -15.30 -4.13 7.62
CA GLN A 112 -15.89 -5.42 7.98
C GLN A 112 -17.25 -5.69 7.32
N GLY A 113 -18.08 -4.65 7.18
CA GLY A 113 -19.40 -4.78 6.58
C GLY A 113 -19.42 -4.75 5.06
N ALA A 114 -18.27 -4.51 4.41
CA ALA A 114 -18.20 -4.32 2.97
C ALA A 114 -17.76 -5.60 2.26
N ALA A 115 -18.43 -6.73 2.50
CA ALA A 115 -18.03 -8.01 1.95
C ALA A 115 -18.34 -8.10 0.43
N PRO A 116 -17.43 -7.68 -0.45
CA PRO A 116 -17.68 -7.74 -1.89
C PRO A 116 -17.67 -9.19 -2.38
N GLU A 117 -18.44 -9.46 -3.40
CA GLU A 117 -18.40 -10.77 -4.05
C GLU A 117 -17.10 -10.93 -4.83
N LEU A 118 -16.58 -12.15 -4.87
CA LEU A 118 -15.41 -12.45 -5.67
C LEU A 118 -15.73 -12.19 -7.15
N GLY A 119 -14.79 -11.55 -7.83
CA GLY A 119 -14.97 -11.16 -9.23
C GLY A 119 -15.62 -9.81 -9.42
N SER A 120 -16.18 -9.20 -8.37
CA SER A 120 -16.73 -7.85 -8.48
C SER A 120 -15.60 -6.83 -8.67
N VAL A 121 -15.96 -5.66 -9.20
CA VAL A 121 -15.01 -4.60 -9.51
C VAL A 121 -15.26 -3.41 -8.59
N LEU A 122 -14.18 -2.97 -7.92
CA LEU A 122 -14.19 -1.78 -7.09
C LEU A 122 -13.28 -0.74 -7.71
N ASP A 123 -13.73 0.50 -7.78
CA ASP A 123 -12.90 1.62 -8.24
C ASP A 123 -12.16 2.19 -7.04
N LEU A 124 -10.86 1.96 -6.97
CA LEU A 124 -10.06 2.22 -5.78
C LEU A 124 -9.07 3.36 -5.97
N GLY A 125 -8.72 3.98 -4.85
CA GLY A 125 -7.70 5.01 -4.81
C GLY A 125 -6.94 4.96 -3.48
N ALA A 126 -5.80 5.65 -3.43
CA ALA A 126 -4.98 5.74 -2.23
C ALA A 126 -5.20 7.09 -1.53
N GLN A 127 -5.48 7.04 -0.23
CA GLN A 127 -5.61 8.26 0.59
C GLN A 127 -4.26 8.78 1.05
N ASP A 128 -3.31 7.88 1.24
CA ASP A 128 -1.97 8.21 1.70
C ASP A 128 -0.98 7.26 1.05
N PHE A 129 0.23 7.75 0.84
CA PHE A 129 1.28 6.98 0.19
C PHE A 129 2.62 7.69 0.37
N VAL A 130 3.70 6.98 0.05
CA VAL A 130 5.03 7.59 -0.10
C VAL A 130 5.65 7.09 -1.39
N VAL A 131 6.58 7.86 -1.94
CA VAL A 131 7.37 7.45 -3.11
C VAL A 131 8.82 7.38 -2.67
N LEU A 132 9.40 6.21 -2.81
CA LEU A 132 10.76 5.92 -2.37
C LEU A 132 11.64 5.59 -3.57
N GLU A 133 12.95 5.71 -3.37
CA GLU A 133 13.90 5.27 -4.38
C GLU A 133 13.80 3.75 -4.53
N ALA A 134 13.75 3.32 -5.78
CA ALA A 134 13.65 1.90 -6.11
C ALA A 134 14.96 1.16 -5.83
#